data_cb5fb380ab83a96f4944b5cbf9c4ebd3
#
_entry.id   cb5fb380ab83a96f4944b5cbf9c4ebd3
#
_cell.length_a   1.000
_cell.length_b   1.000
_cell.length_c   1.000
_cell.angle_alpha   90.00
_cell.angle_beta   90.00
_cell.angle_gamma   90.00
#
_symmetry.space_group_name_H-M   'P 1'
#
loop_
_entity.id
_entity.type
_entity.pdbx_description
1 polymer ?
#
loop_
_entity_poly.entity_id
_entity_poly.type
_entity_poly.pdbx_seq_one_letter_code
_entity_poly.pdbx_strand_id
1 'polypeptide(L)'
;LSGILKEAMEERASGAQILVAQMNKNKKYRRGALITVVIITVVAVFANLLVQKLFEQYPLKLDVSSNKLFSLSQSTLDLLDRLDTDITVLYLEGTGSEGQMYVPDQVKRVVDVYRSHSGGKIKVESVDPARNPDLAQKYPDLMMEYSSIIFAAGDRAKEVKSSEWISYSSSEVNYQFESLFTNAIAYVTNDEFPKIYFSVGHGEQGGDSQAAYYIQNENYQTGEVAL
;
A
#
# COMPACT_ATOMS: atom_id res chain seq x y z
N LEU A 1 -16.87 -8.47 92.04
CA LEU A 1 -17.00 -9.33 90.82
C LEU A 1 -17.85 -8.76 89.73
N SER A 2 -18.92 -8.02 90.05
CA SER A 2 -19.89 -7.45 89.06
C SER A 2 -19.27 -6.36 88.19
N GLY A 3 -18.35 -5.53 88.73
CA GLY A 3 -17.69 -4.45 88.03
C GLY A 3 -16.72 -4.95 86.89
N ILE A 4 -15.94 -5.97 87.24
CA ILE A 4 -14.95 -6.55 86.28
C ILE A 4 -15.65 -7.25 85.09
N LEU A 5 -16.78 -7.89 85.35
CA LEU A 5 -17.60 -8.53 84.31
C LEU A 5 -18.22 -7.50 83.36
N LYS A 6 -18.66 -6.36 83.89
CA LYS A 6 -19.24 -5.26 83.08
C LYS A 6 -18.21 -4.60 82.19
N GLU A 7 -17.05 -4.34 82.72
CA GLU A 7 -15.94 -3.72 81.98
C GLU A 7 -15.42 -4.68 80.85
N ALA A 8 -15.32 -5.98 81.10
CA ALA A 8 -14.98 -6.96 80.10
C ALA A 8 -16.04 -7.13 78.99
N MET A 9 -17.34 -6.93 79.33
CA MET A 9 -18.43 -6.95 78.35
C MET A 9 -18.42 -5.69 77.49
N GLU A 10 -18.15 -4.51 78.03
CA GLU A 10 -18.04 -3.24 77.30
C GLU A 10 -16.85 -3.24 76.35
N GLU A 11 -15.73 -3.79 76.78
CA GLU A 11 -14.53 -3.91 75.97
C GLU A 11 -14.76 -4.88 74.79
N ARG A 12 -15.43 -6.01 74.98
CA ARG A 12 -15.82 -6.95 73.91
C ARG A 12 -16.83 -6.29 72.94
N ALA A 13 -17.80 -5.53 73.45
CA ALA A 13 -18.78 -4.85 72.62
C ALA A 13 -18.11 -3.77 71.76
N SER A 14 -17.18 -2.99 72.33
CA SER A 14 -16.38 -2.00 71.60
C SER A 14 -15.52 -2.64 70.50
N GLY A 15 -14.85 -3.74 70.81
CA GLY A 15 -14.03 -4.48 69.81
C GLY A 15 -14.89 -5.06 68.67
N ALA A 16 -16.08 -5.56 68.96
CA ALA A 16 -17.00 -6.06 67.95
C ALA A 16 -17.49 -4.93 67.01
N GLN A 17 -17.79 -3.74 67.58
CA GLN A 17 -18.17 -2.58 66.75
C GLN A 17 -17.07 -2.09 65.83
N ILE A 18 -15.81 -2.08 66.31
CA ILE A 18 -14.66 -1.72 65.47
C ILE A 18 -14.48 -2.73 64.32
N LEU A 19 -14.61 -4.04 64.60
CA LEU A 19 -14.52 -5.09 63.58
C LEU A 19 -15.61 -4.96 62.51
N VAL A 20 -16.84 -4.72 62.92
CA VAL A 20 -17.97 -4.51 62.00
C VAL A 20 -17.76 -3.25 61.13
N ALA A 21 -17.25 -2.18 61.73
CA ALA A 21 -16.92 -0.94 60.97
C ALA A 21 -15.79 -1.18 59.96
N GLN A 22 -14.74 -1.92 60.29
CA GLN A 22 -13.69 -2.30 59.39
C GLN A 22 -14.19 -3.22 58.26
N MET A 23 -15.02 -4.21 58.59
CA MET A 23 -15.63 -5.08 57.56
C MET A 23 -16.52 -4.30 56.57
N ASN A 24 -17.29 -3.35 57.02
CA ASN A 24 -18.12 -2.51 56.18
C ASN A 24 -17.28 -1.57 55.31
N LYS A 25 -16.19 -1.02 55.84
CA LYS A 25 -15.24 -0.19 55.09
C LYS A 25 -14.59 -1.00 53.96
N ASN A 26 -14.15 -2.23 54.25
CA ASN A 26 -13.57 -3.11 53.25
C ASN A 26 -14.56 -3.56 52.17
N LYS A 27 -15.84 -3.78 52.49
CA LYS A 27 -16.90 -4.07 51.49
C LYS A 27 -17.14 -2.89 50.55
N LYS A 28 -17.11 -1.64 51.06
CA LYS A 28 -17.26 -0.44 50.28
C LYS A 28 -16.11 -0.25 49.28
N TYR A 29 -14.87 -0.47 49.74
CA TYR A 29 -13.67 -0.40 48.86
C TYR A 29 -13.67 -1.50 47.81
N ARG A 30 -14.07 -2.73 48.16
CA ARG A 30 -14.17 -3.84 47.19
C ARG A 30 -15.19 -3.57 46.10
N ARG A 31 -16.36 -3.00 46.44
CA ARG A 31 -17.37 -2.59 45.44
C ARG A 31 -16.83 -1.47 44.55
N GLY A 32 -16.20 -0.45 45.12
CA GLY A 32 -15.54 0.59 44.32
C GLY A 32 -14.50 0.06 43.37
N ALA A 33 -13.60 -0.80 43.86
CA ALA A 33 -12.58 -1.42 43.04
C ALA A 33 -13.17 -2.27 41.89
N LEU A 34 -14.22 -3.04 42.14
CA LEU A 34 -14.91 -3.80 41.10
C LEU A 34 -15.55 -2.89 40.06
N ILE A 35 -16.19 -1.82 40.44
CA ILE A 35 -16.77 -0.84 39.49
C ILE A 35 -15.67 -0.20 38.65
N THR A 36 -14.55 0.18 39.27
CA THR A 36 -13.41 0.75 38.55
C THR A 36 -12.83 -0.22 37.52
N VAL A 37 -12.66 -1.48 37.86
CA VAL A 37 -12.19 -2.52 36.94
C VAL A 37 -13.17 -2.69 35.77
N VAL A 38 -14.47 -2.74 36.03
CA VAL A 38 -15.48 -2.86 34.97
C VAL A 38 -15.43 -1.65 34.02
N ILE A 39 -15.31 -0.43 34.57
CA ILE A 39 -15.22 0.78 33.74
C ILE A 39 -13.96 0.74 32.86
N ILE A 40 -12.81 0.38 33.42
CA ILE A 40 -11.54 0.27 32.66
C ILE A 40 -11.68 -0.78 31.55
N THR A 41 -12.30 -1.92 31.86
CA THR A 41 -12.51 -2.99 30.84
C THR A 41 -13.44 -2.50 29.72
N VAL A 42 -14.52 -1.83 30.04
CA VAL A 42 -15.45 -1.27 29.04
C VAL A 42 -14.73 -0.24 28.17
N VAL A 43 -13.96 0.67 28.77
CA VAL A 43 -13.19 1.68 28.03
C VAL A 43 -12.16 1.00 27.12
N ALA A 44 -11.46 -0.02 27.57
CA ALA A 44 -10.49 -0.77 26.78
C ALA A 44 -11.14 -1.49 25.59
N VAL A 45 -12.31 -2.09 25.77
CA VAL A 45 -13.08 -2.72 24.68
C VAL A 45 -13.54 -1.67 23.67
N PHE A 46 -14.08 -0.53 24.14
CA PHE A 46 -14.48 0.56 23.24
C PHE A 46 -13.30 1.15 22.46
N ALA A 47 -12.18 1.36 23.13
CA ALA A 47 -10.94 1.83 22.47
C ALA A 47 -10.48 0.84 21.39
N ASN A 48 -10.51 -0.45 21.66
CA ASN A 48 -10.16 -1.48 20.69
C ASN A 48 -11.11 -1.46 19.48
N LEU A 49 -12.42 -1.37 19.69
CA LEU A 49 -13.41 -1.29 18.61
C LEU A 49 -13.26 -0.01 17.78
N LEU A 50 -12.94 1.13 18.42
CA LEU A 50 -12.64 2.38 17.71
C LEU A 50 -11.38 2.28 16.87
N VAL A 51 -10.32 1.67 17.42
CA VAL A 51 -9.06 1.42 16.70
C VAL A 51 -9.31 0.51 15.49
N GLN A 52 -10.06 -0.59 15.65
CA GLN A 52 -10.41 -1.47 14.53
C GLN A 52 -11.16 -0.71 13.43
N LYS A 53 -12.18 0.08 13.78
CA LYS A 53 -12.93 0.88 12.80
C LYS A 53 -12.07 1.96 12.12
N LEU A 54 -11.16 2.60 12.86
CA LEU A 54 -10.22 3.55 12.29
C LEU A 54 -9.25 2.89 11.31
N PHE A 55 -8.75 1.68 11.63
CA PHE A 55 -7.87 0.93 10.71
C PHE A 55 -8.60 0.39 9.49
N GLU A 56 -9.90 0.07 9.58
CA GLU A 56 -10.73 -0.31 8.44
C GLU A 56 -10.99 0.88 7.51
N GLN A 57 -11.25 2.05 8.06
CA GLN A 57 -11.58 3.26 7.30
C GLN A 57 -10.35 4.05 6.83
N TYR A 58 -9.27 3.98 7.60
CA TYR A 58 -7.96 4.59 7.30
C TYR A 58 -6.88 3.53 7.53
N PRO A 59 -6.58 2.71 6.53
CA PRO A 59 -5.45 1.79 6.65
C PRO A 59 -4.15 2.60 6.75
N LEU A 60 -3.76 2.94 7.97
CA LEU A 60 -2.44 3.51 8.26
C LEU A 60 -1.40 2.42 7.99
N LYS A 61 -1.10 2.19 6.72
CA LYS A 61 0.02 1.36 6.29
C LYS A 61 1.29 2.18 6.55
N LEU A 62 1.85 2.05 7.75
CA LEU A 62 3.20 2.53 8.00
C LEU A 62 4.14 1.69 7.13
N ASP A 63 4.66 2.29 6.07
CA ASP A 63 5.67 1.67 5.24
C ASP A 63 6.99 1.63 6.03
N VAL A 64 7.23 0.49 6.66
CA VAL A 64 8.46 0.19 7.42
C VAL A 64 9.54 -0.44 6.53
N SER A 65 9.33 -0.50 5.20
CA SER A 65 10.34 -0.98 4.27
C SER A 65 11.49 0.02 4.17
N SER A 66 12.71 -0.48 4.05
CA SER A 66 13.92 0.34 3.92
C SER A 66 13.84 1.30 2.72
N ASN A 67 13.08 0.94 1.68
CA ASN A 67 12.98 1.66 0.41
C ASN A 67 11.61 2.35 0.22
N LYS A 68 10.78 2.46 1.25
CA LYS A 68 9.43 3.07 1.16
C LYS A 68 8.58 2.55 0.00
N LEU A 69 8.63 1.26 -0.27
CA LEU A 69 8.03 0.60 -1.43
C LEU A 69 6.51 0.77 -1.55
N PHE A 70 5.84 1.05 -0.45
CA PHE A 70 4.39 1.18 -0.37
C PHE A 70 3.93 2.62 -0.09
N SER A 71 4.84 3.61 -0.22
CA SER A 71 4.55 5.03 -0.11
C SER A 71 4.69 5.67 -1.49
N LEU A 72 3.66 6.39 -1.93
CA LEU A 72 3.68 7.10 -3.20
C LEU A 72 4.11 8.56 -2.98
N SER A 73 4.86 9.11 -3.92
CA SER A 73 5.21 10.53 -3.96
C SER A 73 3.97 11.39 -4.21
N GLN A 74 4.06 12.67 -3.84
CA GLN A 74 2.95 13.60 -4.06
C GLN A 74 2.59 13.72 -5.55
N SER A 75 3.57 13.70 -6.45
CA SER A 75 3.34 13.73 -7.89
C SER A 75 2.55 12.53 -8.41
N THR A 76 2.81 11.33 -7.87
CA THR A 76 2.05 10.12 -8.18
C THR A 76 0.62 10.22 -7.63
N LEU A 77 0.45 10.69 -6.40
CA LEU A 77 -0.88 10.90 -5.82
C LEU A 77 -1.70 11.91 -6.62
N ASP A 78 -1.08 13.04 -7.04
CA ASP A 78 -1.74 14.06 -7.86
C ASP A 78 -2.12 13.52 -9.25
N LEU A 79 -1.35 12.59 -9.82
CA LEU A 79 -1.70 11.90 -11.06
C LEU A 79 -2.92 11.01 -10.85
N LEU A 80 -2.92 10.19 -9.79
CA LEU A 80 -4.01 9.25 -9.49
C LEU A 80 -5.32 9.96 -9.16
N ASP A 81 -5.27 11.10 -8.48
CA ASP A 81 -6.45 11.90 -8.12
C ASP A 81 -7.11 12.56 -9.37
N ARG A 82 -6.31 12.81 -10.41
CA ARG A 82 -6.78 13.42 -11.68
C ARG A 82 -7.17 12.40 -12.74
N LEU A 83 -7.14 11.10 -12.44
CA LEU A 83 -7.54 10.07 -13.39
C LEU A 83 -9.02 10.21 -13.79
N ASP A 84 -9.28 10.45 -15.05
CA ASP A 84 -10.61 10.47 -15.64
C ASP A 84 -10.95 9.19 -16.41
N THR A 85 -9.94 8.42 -16.79
CA THR A 85 -10.00 7.20 -17.59
C THR A 85 -9.83 5.94 -16.73
N ASP A 86 -10.60 4.90 -17.03
CA ASP A 86 -10.45 3.60 -16.38
C ASP A 86 -9.21 2.87 -16.92
N ILE A 87 -8.39 2.37 -16.01
CA ILE A 87 -7.16 1.63 -16.30
C ILE A 87 -7.36 0.18 -15.86
N THR A 88 -7.01 -0.76 -16.72
CA THR A 88 -6.93 -2.18 -16.38
C THR A 88 -5.46 -2.58 -16.25
N VAL A 89 -5.09 -3.09 -15.08
CA VAL A 89 -3.78 -3.65 -14.82
C VAL A 89 -3.86 -5.16 -14.99
N LEU A 90 -3.11 -5.71 -15.95
CA LEU A 90 -3.09 -7.13 -16.25
C LEU A 90 -1.80 -7.74 -15.70
N TYR A 91 -1.94 -8.72 -14.82
CA TYR A 91 -0.81 -9.56 -14.41
C TYR A 91 -0.66 -10.70 -15.41
N LEU A 92 0.46 -10.79 -16.11
CA LEU A 92 0.75 -11.87 -17.04
C LEU A 92 1.26 -13.10 -16.28
N GLU A 93 0.34 -13.97 -15.94
CA GLU A 93 0.58 -15.15 -15.12
C GLU A 93 0.11 -16.41 -15.86
N GLY A 94 0.77 -17.53 -15.63
CA GLY A 94 0.36 -18.79 -16.26
C GLY A 94 1.43 -19.88 -16.15
N THR A 95 1.36 -20.83 -17.08
CA THR A 95 2.31 -21.93 -17.15
C THR A 95 3.15 -21.77 -18.42
N GLY A 96 4.38 -21.30 -18.26
CA GLY A 96 5.37 -21.23 -19.34
C GLY A 96 6.20 -22.51 -19.49
N SER A 97 7.18 -22.48 -20.38
CA SER A 97 8.09 -23.61 -20.64
C SER A 97 8.93 -24.01 -19.40
N GLU A 98 9.17 -23.10 -18.49
CA GLU A 98 9.95 -23.31 -17.25
C GLU A 98 9.07 -23.62 -16.01
N GLY A 99 7.76 -23.77 -16.17
CA GLY A 99 6.80 -24.02 -15.11
C GLY A 99 5.84 -22.87 -14.88
N GLN A 100 5.31 -22.78 -13.67
CA GLN A 100 4.31 -21.78 -13.31
C GLN A 100 4.99 -20.45 -13.01
N MET A 101 4.52 -19.40 -13.64
CA MET A 101 5.09 -18.04 -13.55
C MET A 101 4.04 -17.08 -12.98
N TYR A 102 4.45 -16.30 -11.99
CA TYR A 102 3.57 -15.37 -11.29
C TYR A 102 4.20 -13.99 -11.15
N VAL A 103 3.35 -13.00 -11.06
CA VAL A 103 3.74 -11.69 -10.54
C VAL A 103 3.93 -11.81 -9.02
N PRO A 104 5.09 -11.44 -8.45
CA PRO A 104 5.34 -11.54 -7.02
C PRO A 104 4.33 -10.76 -6.17
N ASP A 105 3.95 -11.31 -5.02
CA ASP A 105 3.00 -10.67 -4.11
C ASP A 105 3.42 -9.28 -3.65
N GLN A 106 4.72 -9.02 -3.55
CA GLN A 106 5.24 -7.69 -3.23
C GLN A 106 4.84 -6.67 -4.30
N VAL A 107 4.92 -7.04 -5.57
CA VAL A 107 4.55 -6.19 -6.71
C VAL A 107 3.03 -5.97 -6.73
N LYS A 108 2.25 -7.04 -6.49
CA LYS A 108 0.78 -6.94 -6.37
C LYS A 108 0.37 -5.97 -5.27
N ARG A 109 1.05 -5.99 -4.11
CA ARG A 109 0.81 -5.02 -3.04
C ARG A 109 1.12 -3.58 -3.44
N VAL A 110 2.16 -3.34 -4.23
CA VAL A 110 2.42 -1.99 -4.78
C VAL A 110 1.26 -1.55 -5.67
N VAL A 111 0.82 -2.39 -6.59
CA VAL A 111 -0.35 -2.10 -7.46
C VAL A 111 -1.62 -1.84 -6.62
N ASP A 112 -1.84 -2.57 -5.52
CA ASP A 112 -2.96 -2.34 -4.61
C ASP A 112 -2.90 -0.95 -3.94
N VAL A 113 -1.70 -0.41 -3.67
CA VAL A 113 -1.54 0.97 -3.20
C VAL A 113 -2.04 1.96 -4.26
N TYR A 114 -1.63 1.80 -5.52
CA TYR A 114 -2.12 2.63 -6.64
C TYR A 114 -3.64 2.54 -6.77
N ARG A 115 -4.18 1.32 -6.76
CA ARG A 115 -5.62 1.08 -6.84
C ARG A 115 -6.38 1.77 -5.71
N SER A 116 -5.86 1.77 -4.49
CA SER A 116 -6.50 2.41 -3.34
C SER A 116 -6.58 3.93 -3.44
N HIS A 117 -5.67 4.57 -4.18
CA HIS A 117 -5.63 6.02 -4.39
C HIS A 117 -6.23 6.48 -5.74
N SER A 118 -6.69 5.55 -6.59
CA SER A 118 -7.21 5.87 -7.93
C SER A 118 -8.70 6.24 -7.97
N GLY A 119 -9.38 6.37 -6.83
CA GLY A 119 -10.83 6.60 -6.82
C GLY A 119 -11.66 5.50 -7.51
N GLY A 120 -11.13 4.28 -7.59
CA GLY A 120 -11.79 3.13 -8.26
C GLY A 120 -11.51 3.04 -9.77
N LYS A 121 -10.65 3.89 -10.31
CA LYS A 121 -10.29 3.92 -11.72
C LYS A 121 -9.35 2.79 -12.13
N ILE A 122 -8.62 2.18 -11.20
CA ILE A 122 -7.72 1.05 -11.49
C ILE A 122 -8.40 -0.28 -11.16
N LYS A 123 -8.53 -1.14 -12.16
CA LYS A 123 -8.98 -2.53 -12.05
C LYS A 123 -7.80 -3.46 -12.27
N VAL A 124 -7.82 -4.63 -11.65
CA VAL A 124 -6.70 -5.58 -11.72
C VAL A 124 -7.25 -6.95 -12.13
N GLU A 125 -6.59 -7.58 -13.09
CA GLU A 125 -6.93 -8.90 -13.61
C GLU A 125 -5.66 -9.73 -13.80
N SER A 126 -5.74 -11.05 -13.61
CA SER A 126 -4.69 -12.01 -13.98
C SER A 126 -5.04 -12.66 -15.31
N VAL A 127 -4.10 -12.67 -16.24
CA VAL A 127 -4.30 -13.20 -17.58
C VAL A 127 -3.14 -14.12 -17.97
N ASP A 128 -3.45 -15.27 -18.53
CA ASP A 128 -2.47 -16.16 -19.17
C ASP A 128 -2.36 -15.78 -20.66
N PRO A 129 -1.23 -15.22 -21.11
CA PRO A 129 -1.05 -14.80 -22.50
C PRO A 129 -1.24 -15.94 -23.52
N ALA A 130 -0.83 -17.16 -23.17
CA ALA A 130 -0.99 -18.31 -24.04
C ALA A 130 -2.45 -18.74 -24.26
N ARG A 131 -3.33 -18.40 -23.32
CA ARG A 131 -4.76 -18.71 -23.38
C ARG A 131 -5.62 -17.55 -23.88
N ASN A 132 -5.01 -16.35 -24.03
CA ASN A 132 -5.71 -15.13 -24.43
C ASN A 132 -5.01 -14.49 -25.64
N PRO A 133 -5.01 -15.12 -26.82
CA PRO A 133 -4.34 -14.61 -28.02
C PRO A 133 -4.93 -13.25 -28.49
N ASP A 134 -6.17 -12.95 -28.14
CA ASP A 134 -6.83 -11.67 -28.48
C ASP A 134 -6.10 -10.48 -27.83
N LEU A 135 -5.45 -10.70 -26.69
CA LEU A 135 -4.67 -9.66 -26.03
C LEU A 135 -3.48 -9.21 -26.89
N ALA A 136 -2.77 -10.17 -27.50
CA ALA A 136 -1.66 -9.89 -28.41
C ALA A 136 -2.13 -9.24 -29.73
N GLN A 137 -3.36 -9.53 -30.18
CA GLN A 137 -3.94 -8.86 -31.34
C GLN A 137 -4.33 -7.42 -31.00
N LYS A 138 -4.85 -7.19 -29.81
CA LYS A 138 -5.25 -5.87 -29.34
C LYS A 138 -4.05 -4.95 -29.10
N TYR A 139 -2.94 -5.49 -28.60
CA TYR A 139 -1.73 -4.73 -28.28
C TYR A 139 -0.49 -5.37 -28.96
N PRO A 140 -0.35 -5.22 -30.29
CA PRO A 140 0.66 -5.94 -31.07
C PRO A 140 2.11 -5.53 -30.78
N ASP A 141 2.30 -4.35 -30.17
CA ASP A 141 3.63 -3.83 -29.84
C ASP A 141 4.17 -4.38 -28.51
N LEU A 142 3.35 -5.13 -27.74
CA LEU A 142 3.78 -5.70 -26.46
C LEU A 142 4.33 -7.11 -26.62
N MET A 143 5.33 -7.45 -25.82
CA MET A 143 5.98 -8.77 -25.88
C MET A 143 5.20 -9.84 -25.11
N MET A 144 4.34 -9.43 -24.19
CA MET A 144 3.52 -10.34 -23.35
C MET A 144 4.36 -11.35 -22.55
N GLU A 145 5.44 -10.86 -21.94
CA GLU A 145 6.32 -11.71 -21.12
C GLU A 145 5.63 -12.17 -19.85
N TYR A 146 5.74 -13.46 -19.50
CA TYR A 146 5.25 -13.93 -18.20
C TYR A 146 5.92 -13.20 -17.05
N SER A 147 5.17 -13.07 -15.94
CA SER A 147 5.57 -12.31 -14.74
C SER A 147 5.74 -10.82 -14.97
N SER A 148 5.36 -10.26 -16.13
CA SER A 148 5.26 -8.82 -16.35
C SER A 148 3.86 -8.28 -16.02
N ILE A 149 3.72 -6.96 -16.08
CA ILE A 149 2.47 -6.25 -15.83
C ILE A 149 2.17 -5.34 -17.01
N ILE A 150 0.93 -5.38 -17.48
CA ILE A 150 0.45 -4.43 -18.48
C ILE A 150 -0.51 -3.44 -17.83
N PHE A 151 -0.26 -2.16 -18.03
CA PHE A 151 -1.21 -1.09 -17.79
C PHE A 151 -1.91 -0.78 -19.10
N ALA A 152 -3.24 -0.79 -19.11
CA ALA A 152 -4.03 -0.59 -20.33
C ALA A 152 -5.21 0.36 -20.09
N ALA A 153 -5.41 1.29 -21.01
CA ALA A 153 -6.56 2.20 -21.07
C ALA A 153 -7.02 2.35 -22.54
N GLY A 154 -8.22 1.86 -22.83
CA GLY A 154 -8.72 1.82 -24.21
C GLY A 154 -7.82 1.00 -25.14
N ASP A 155 -7.31 1.63 -26.18
CA ASP A 155 -6.41 1.02 -27.17
C ASP A 155 -4.93 1.19 -26.85
N ARG A 156 -4.60 1.84 -25.74
CA ARG A 156 -3.23 2.09 -25.32
C ARG A 156 -2.86 1.15 -24.19
N ALA A 157 -1.66 0.60 -24.28
CA ALA A 157 -1.12 -0.24 -23.25
C ALA A 157 0.40 -0.10 -23.14
N LYS A 158 0.94 -0.26 -21.93
CA LYS A 158 2.37 -0.30 -21.67
C LYS A 158 2.68 -1.49 -20.78
N GLU A 159 3.59 -2.32 -21.25
CA GLU A 159 4.13 -3.44 -20.49
C GLU A 159 5.29 -2.97 -19.62
N VAL A 160 5.29 -3.37 -18.35
CA VAL A 160 6.39 -3.20 -17.40
C VAL A 160 6.95 -4.57 -17.11
N LYS A 161 8.13 -4.84 -17.63
CA LYS A 161 8.78 -6.15 -17.56
C LYS A 161 9.37 -6.41 -16.19
N SER A 162 9.41 -7.69 -15.80
CA SER A 162 10.00 -8.10 -14.52
C SER A 162 11.49 -7.75 -14.40
N SER A 163 12.21 -7.73 -15.52
CA SER A 163 13.63 -7.32 -15.60
C SER A 163 13.87 -5.84 -15.25
N GLU A 164 12.85 -4.99 -15.35
CA GLU A 164 12.94 -3.55 -15.08
C GLU A 164 12.70 -3.21 -13.62
N TRP A 165 12.11 -4.10 -12.83
CA TRP A 165 11.67 -3.82 -11.46
C TRP A 165 12.79 -3.51 -10.49
N ILE A 166 13.99 -4.00 -10.78
CA ILE A 166 15.14 -3.91 -9.89
C ILE A 166 16.31 -3.32 -10.64
N SER A 167 16.91 -2.28 -10.08
CA SER A 167 18.22 -1.80 -10.51
C SER A 167 19.27 -2.09 -9.43
N TYR A 168 20.46 -2.44 -9.87
CA TYR A 168 21.60 -2.69 -9.02
C TYR A 168 22.57 -1.51 -9.08
N SER A 169 22.82 -0.89 -7.95
CA SER A 169 23.84 0.17 -7.81
C SER A 169 24.86 -0.24 -6.76
N SER A 170 26.10 -0.47 -7.20
CA SER A 170 27.30 -0.74 -6.36
C SER A 170 27.16 -1.83 -5.29
N SER A 171 26.20 -1.79 -4.41
CA SER A 171 25.91 -2.75 -3.34
C SER A 171 24.45 -2.68 -2.86
N GLU A 172 23.62 -1.89 -3.48
CA GLU A 172 22.22 -1.72 -3.09
C GLU A 172 21.27 -2.21 -4.18
N VAL A 173 20.21 -2.90 -3.74
CA VAL A 173 19.09 -3.29 -4.59
C VAL A 173 18.04 -2.18 -4.51
N ASN A 174 17.82 -1.51 -5.62
CA ASN A 174 16.82 -0.44 -5.71
C ASN A 174 15.61 -0.94 -6.51
N TYR A 175 14.43 -0.86 -5.88
CA TYR A 175 13.18 -1.16 -6.55
C TYR A 175 12.65 0.10 -7.25
N GLN A 176 12.30 -0.04 -8.54
CA GLN A 176 11.86 1.07 -9.38
C GLN A 176 10.34 1.08 -9.63
N PHE A 177 9.56 0.42 -8.78
CA PHE A 177 8.12 0.25 -9.00
C PHE A 177 7.38 1.58 -9.19
N GLU A 178 7.67 2.59 -8.37
CA GLU A 178 6.95 3.85 -8.45
C GLU A 178 7.18 4.55 -9.78
N SER A 179 8.42 4.71 -10.21
CA SER A 179 8.73 5.35 -11.47
C SER A 179 8.12 4.60 -12.66
N LEU A 180 8.27 3.27 -12.69
CA LEU A 180 7.75 2.43 -13.77
C LEU A 180 6.23 2.46 -13.86
N PHE A 181 5.53 2.30 -12.74
CA PHE A 181 4.07 2.25 -12.73
C PHE A 181 3.44 3.62 -12.98
N THR A 182 4.01 4.67 -12.39
CA THR A 182 3.56 6.05 -12.64
C THR A 182 3.75 6.43 -14.10
N ASN A 183 4.91 6.10 -14.69
CA ASN A 183 5.16 6.32 -16.11
C ASN A 183 4.24 5.49 -17.01
N ALA A 184 3.95 4.23 -16.66
CA ALA A 184 3.01 3.42 -17.41
C ALA A 184 1.59 3.99 -17.37
N ILE A 185 1.13 4.43 -16.19
CA ILE A 185 -0.16 5.09 -16.03
C ILE A 185 -0.20 6.39 -16.86
N ALA A 186 0.82 7.24 -16.74
CA ALA A 186 0.90 8.48 -17.51
C ALA A 186 0.91 8.21 -19.03
N TYR A 187 1.58 7.14 -19.47
CA TYR A 187 1.60 6.74 -20.88
C TYR A 187 0.21 6.38 -21.40
N VAL A 188 -0.56 5.60 -20.65
CA VAL A 188 -1.86 5.11 -21.14
C VAL A 188 -2.99 6.15 -21.00
N THR A 189 -2.81 7.17 -20.16
CA THR A 189 -3.82 8.19 -19.89
C THR A 189 -3.59 9.54 -20.55
N ASN A 190 -2.34 9.85 -20.97
CA ASN A 190 -2.05 11.11 -21.64
C ASN A 190 -2.22 10.97 -23.17
N ASP A 191 -2.93 11.91 -23.79
CA ASP A 191 -3.11 11.97 -25.24
C ASP A 191 -1.90 12.56 -25.96
N GLU A 192 -1.16 13.44 -25.29
CA GLU A 192 -0.01 14.12 -25.85
C GLU A 192 1.25 13.89 -25.02
N PHE A 193 2.36 13.58 -25.71
CA PHE A 193 3.67 13.44 -25.08
C PHE A 193 4.56 14.63 -25.43
N PRO A 194 5.35 15.14 -24.48
CA PRO A 194 6.37 16.12 -24.75
C PRO A 194 7.34 15.61 -25.82
N LYS A 195 7.71 16.45 -26.77
CA LYS A 195 8.63 16.10 -27.85
C LYS A 195 9.97 16.76 -27.62
N ILE A 196 11.03 15.94 -27.70
CA ILE A 196 12.42 16.37 -27.60
C ILE A 196 13.05 16.29 -28.99
N TYR A 197 13.67 17.36 -29.43
CA TYR A 197 14.37 17.41 -30.70
C TYR A 197 15.87 17.34 -30.50
N PHE A 198 16.52 16.46 -31.26
CA PHE A 198 17.96 16.39 -31.36
C PHE A 198 18.42 17.25 -32.52
N SER A 199 19.45 18.08 -32.31
CA SER A 199 20.10 18.77 -33.40
C SER A 199 20.96 17.77 -34.19
N VAL A 200 20.93 17.88 -35.51
CA VAL A 200 21.74 17.03 -36.40
C VAL A 200 22.36 17.90 -37.52
N GLY A 201 23.48 17.41 -38.05
CA GLY A 201 24.15 18.05 -39.21
C GLY A 201 25.62 18.40 -38.98
N HIS A 202 26.12 18.36 -37.73
CA HIS A 202 27.51 18.72 -37.41
C HIS A 202 28.26 17.60 -36.70
N GLY A 203 27.81 16.34 -36.87
CA GLY A 203 28.44 15.15 -36.28
C GLY A 203 27.91 14.79 -34.87
N GLU A 204 26.80 15.41 -34.46
CA GLU A 204 26.09 15.06 -33.25
C GLU A 204 25.43 13.69 -33.37
N GLN A 205 25.17 13.05 -32.23
CA GLN A 205 24.35 11.85 -32.16
C GLN A 205 22.88 12.23 -32.19
N GLY A 206 22.17 11.84 -33.25
CA GLY A 206 20.74 12.11 -33.43
C GLY A 206 19.81 11.16 -32.68
N GLY A 207 18.60 11.06 -33.17
CA GLY A 207 17.50 10.30 -32.58
C GLY A 207 17.72 8.79 -32.44
N ASP A 208 18.73 8.23 -33.12
CA ASP A 208 19.15 6.81 -32.98
C ASP A 208 20.14 6.58 -31.84
N SER A 209 20.44 7.61 -31.06
CA SER A 209 21.39 7.51 -29.96
C SER A 209 20.81 6.75 -28.76
N GLN A 210 21.70 6.20 -27.91
CA GLN A 210 21.30 5.59 -26.64
C GLN A 210 20.52 6.57 -25.77
N ALA A 211 20.84 7.87 -25.84
CA ALA A 211 20.10 8.91 -25.12
C ALA A 211 18.64 9.02 -25.59
N ALA A 212 18.42 8.96 -26.92
CA ALA A 212 17.06 8.97 -27.48
C ALA A 212 16.24 7.76 -27.01
N TYR A 213 16.86 6.58 -26.95
CA TYR A 213 16.21 5.37 -26.42
C TYR A 213 15.76 5.53 -24.96
N TYR A 214 16.61 6.08 -24.08
CA TYR A 214 16.22 6.34 -22.70
C TYR A 214 15.12 7.38 -22.58
N ILE A 215 15.18 8.43 -23.38
CA ILE A 215 14.16 9.50 -23.41
C ILE A 215 12.80 8.95 -23.86
N GLN A 216 12.77 8.07 -24.86
CA GLN A 216 11.55 7.42 -25.33
C GLN A 216 10.94 6.50 -24.27
N ASN A 217 11.79 5.80 -23.50
CA ASN A 217 11.32 4.96 -22.40
C ASN A 217 10.65 5.77 -21.28
N GLU A 218 11.01 7.05 -21.13
CA GLU A 218 10.38 7.99 -20.19
C GLU A 218 9.15 8.72 -20.78
N ASN A 219 8.55 8.14 -21.85
CA ASN A 219 7.34 8.65 -22.52
C ASN A 219 7.50 10.00 -23.24
N TYR A 220 8.70 10.34 -23.69
CA TYR A 220 8.92 11.47 -24.60
C TYR A 220 8.94 10.99 -26.06
N GLN A 221 8.38 11.81 -26.94
CA GLN A 221 8.60 11.65 -28.36
C GLN A 221 9.94 12.28 -28.73
N THR A 222 10.64 11.67 -29.67
CA THR A 222 11.90 12.23 -30.21
C THR A 222 11.71 12.70 -31.63
N GLY A 223 12.47 13.70 -32.04
CA GLY A 223 12.54 14.18 -33.40
C GLY A 223 13.94 14.71 -33.68
N GLU A 224 14.22 14.98 -34.93
CA GLU A 224 15.47 15.59 -35.36
C GLU A 224 15.23 16.94 -36.00
N VAL A 225 16.16 17.87 -35.81
CA VAL A 225 16.17 19.19 -36.45
C VAL A 225 17.57 19.46 -36.99
N ALA A 226 17.67 19.73 -38.28
CA ALA A 226 18.91 20.20 -38.89
C ALA A 226 19.10 21.70 -38.59
N LEU A 227 20.30 22.06 -38.13
CA LEU A 227 20.71 23.42 -37.85
C LEU A 227 21.45 24.03 -39.07
#